data_5e03f17f9f0944772bdbcee26bdc0467
#
_entry.id   5e03f17f9f0944772bdbcee26bdc0467
#
_cell.length_a   1.000
_cell.length_b   1.000
_cell.length_c   1.000
_cell.angle_alpha   90.00
_cell.angle_beta   90.00
_cell.angle_gamma   90.00
#
_symmetry.space_group_name_H-M   'P 1'
#
loop_
_entity.id
_entity.type
_entity.pdbx_description
1 polymer ?
#
loop_
_entity_poly.entity_id
_entity_poly.type
_entity_poly.pdbx_seq_one_letter_code
_entity_poly.pdbx_strand_id
1 'polypeptide(L)'
;MSCTKRQIEVDPLKDASSRREFLAQAGGGMGSLALAALGQDEAFAAADQPELPRPHFAPRAKRVLWLFMHGGPSHMDLWDPKPDLIRYAGKPLPQSFGEVMTRRKVAKNPLLGPVKPFRPRGQSGLEISEFLPHMARHADDLCVLRSCHGDSVNHPQSVYQMNTGSILMGKPSVGSWVTYGLGSENRDMPAFIVLPDPRGGLKGGPPAWGNGYLPAAYQGTTLRSGVNPILNLKTPAGRTPRSQRSIANFIERFNKQHLVGRDGDDELKARIQAYELAFRMQVAAPEVVDLSRETGAVRKLYGLEGRETAEFGTRCLLARRMLERGVRFVQLYSGDTGGWDAHKGVLQNHTTWCGRTDLPIAGLFSDLKARGLWEDTLIIWGGEFGRMPMSEQGSGRDHNPWGYSVVLAGGAVKGGMAYGATDPIGLRAEHNKVHVHDLHATILHMLGIDHERLTAKHHGNDERLTNVSGDVVKEILSRCAVCWLFCCFRASVDSLPRCLPISIGPGNRLNIPGFLRKPDNPIQSTRLLLRVLKPRASRWRLGPIAAL
;
A
#
# COMPACT_ATOMS: atom_id res chain seq x y z
N MET A 1 -75.58 -33.92 -51.02
CA MET A 1 -74.18 -33.47 -50.87
C MET A 1 -73.63 -34.23 -49.65
N SER A 2 -72.81 -35.25 -49.95
CA SER A 2 -72.25 -36.19 -48.95
C SER A 2 -70.97 -35.65 -48.38
N CYS A 3 -70.89 -35.48 -47.08
CA CYS A 3 -69.67 -35.07 -46.39
C CYS A 3 -69.00 -36.30 -45.80
N THR A 4 -67.91 -36.74 -46.44
CA THR A 4 -67.12 -37.90 -46.03
C THR A 4 -66.18 -37.51 -44.88
N LYS A 5 -66.43 -38.02 -43.70
CA LYS A 5 -65.50 -37.94 -42.55
C LYS A 5 -64.34 -38.89 -42.77
N ARG A 6 -63.09 -38.37 -42.94
CA ARG A 6 -61.84 -39.14 -42.82
C ARG A 6 -61.59 -39.35 -41.32
N GLN A 7 -61.63 -40.60 -40.92
CA GLN A 7 -61.05 -41.00 -39.65
C GLN A 7 -59.53 -41.09 -39.82
N ILE A 8 -58.79 -40.36 -38.97
CA ILE A 8 -57.31 -40.53 -38.81
C ILE A 8 -57.12 -41.61 -37.75
N GLU A 9 -56.72 -42.79 -38.17
CA GLU A 9 -56.24 -43.84 -37.29
C GLU A 9 -54.87 -43.42 -36.76
N VAL A 10 -54.79 -43.09 -35.48
CA VAL A 10 -53.54 -42.86 -34.77
C VAL A 10 -53.11 -44.19 -34.19
N ASP A 11 -52.04 -44.75 -34.72
CA ASP A 11 -51.40 -45.97 -34.19
C ASP A 11 -50.62 -45.58 -32.92
N PRO A 12 -51.03 -46.00 -31.70
CA PRO A 12 -50.42 -45.55 -30.43
C PRO A 12 -49.07 -46.24 -30.13
N LEU A 13 -48.51 -47.04 -31.05
CA LEU A 13 -47.28 -47.82 -30.83
C LEU A 13 -46.09 -47.33 -31.66
N LYS A 14 -46.27 -46.30 -32.53
CA LYS A 14 -45.16 -45.82 -33.39
C LYS A 14 -44.25 -44.77 -32.75
N ASP A 15 -44.60 -44.18 -31.62
CA ASP A 15 -43.82 -43.15 -30.94
C ASP A 15 -43.28 -43.57 -29.54
N ALA A 16 -43.10 -44.85 -29.31
CA ALA A 16 -42.40 -45.29 -28.10
C ALA A 16 -40.90 -45.13 -28.27
N SER A 17 -40.36 -44.00 -27.87
CA SER A 17 -38.92 -43.78 -27.77
C SER A 17 -38.30 -44.89 -26.91
N SER A 18 -37.21 -45.47 -27.38
CA SER A 18 -36.49 -46.50 -26.62
C SER A 18 -36.04 -45.96 -25.27
N ARG A 19 -35.95 -46.81 -24.25
CA ARG A 19 -35.42 -46.43 -22.92
C ARG A 19 -34.08 -45.70 -23.05
N ARG A 20 -33.28 -46.04 -24.04
CA ARG A 20 -31.99 -45.42 -24.33
C ARG A 20 -32.13 -43.99 -24.87
N GLU A 21 -33.10 -43.74 -25.74
CA GLU A 21 -33.42 -42.41 -26.29
C GLU A 21 -34.04 -41.51 -25.20
N PHE A 22 -34.92 -42.08 -24.36
CA PHE A 22 -35.45 -41.36 -23.21
C PHE A 22 -34.36 -40.96 -22.21
N LEU A 23 -33.42 -41.86 -21.89
CA LEU A 23 -32.30 -41.57 -21.00
C LEU A 23 -31.31 -40.55 -21.64
N ALA A 24 -31.09 -40.63 -22.94
CA ALA A 24 -30.23 -39.66 -23.63
C ALA A 24 -30.85 -38.25 -23.66
N GLN A 25 -32.15 -38.16 -23.91
CA GLN A 25 -32.88 -36.90 -23.89
C GLN A 25 -33.04 -36.34 -22.48
N ALA A 26 -33.38 -37.18 -21.49
CA ALA A 26 -33.47 -36.77 -20.10
C ALA A 26 -32.10 -36.41 -19.48
N GLY A 27 -31.06 -37.21 -19.81
CA GLY A 27 -29.70 -36.94 -19.35
C GLY A 27 -29.09 -35.68 -19.98
N GLY A 28 -29.34 -35.43 -21.27
CA GLY A 28 -28.93 -34.22 -21.96
C GLY A 28 -29.65 -32.96 -21.44
N GLY A 29 -30.95 -33.10 -21.13
CA GLY A 29 -31.75 -32.00 -20.57
C GLY A 29 -31.33 -31.65 -19.13
N MET A 30 -31.10 -32.64 -18.27
CA MET A 30 -30.63 -32.42 -16.88
C MET A 30 -29.18 -31.91 -16.85
N GLY A 31 -28.32 -32.41 -17.75
CA GLY A 31 -26.94 -31.92 -17.89
C GLY A 31 -26.87 -30.50 -18.39
N SER A 32 -27.69 -30.10 -19.35
CA SER A 32 -27.77 -28.73 -19.83
C SER A 32 -28.39 -27.78 -18.83
N LEU A 33 -29.39 -28.22 -18.03
CA LEU A 33 -29.94 -27.46 -16.90
C LEU A 33 -28.92 -27.29 -15.78
N ALA A 34 -28.13 -28.32 -15.46
CA ALA A 34 -27.04 -28.21 -14.48
C ALA A 34 -25.91 -27.29 -14.97
N LEU A 35 -25.55 -27.36 -16.27
CA LEU A 35 -24.56 -26.48 -16.87
C LEU A 35 -25.05 -25.01 -16.96
N ALA A 36 -26.35 -24.82 -17.27
CA ALA A 36 -26.98 -23.50 -17.27
C ALA A 36 -27.08 -22.94 -15.85
N ALA A 37 -27.36 -23.76 -14.84
CA ALA A 37 -27.36 -23.35 -13.43
C ALA A 37 -25.95 -22.98 -12.94
N LEU A 38 -24.91 -23.75 -13.32
CA LEU A 38 -23.52 -23.43 -13.02
C LEU A 38 -23.04 -22.16 -13.74
N GLY A 39 -23.43 -21.99 -15.02
CA GLY A 39 -23.14 -20.80 -15.80
C GLY A 39 -23.91 -19.57 -15.33
N GLN A 40 -25.11 -19.72 -14.77
CA GLN A 40 -25.85 -18.63 -14.16
C GLN A 40 -25.23 -18.21 -12.83
N ASP A 41 -24.72 -19.12 -12.01
CA ASP A 41 -24.02 -18.77 -10.77
C ASP A 41 -22.73 -17.98 -11.05
N GLU A 42 -21.98 -18.32 -12.10
CA GLU A 42 -20.82 -17.55 -12.54
C GLU A 42 -21.22 -16.20 -13.20
N ALA A 43 -22.29 -16.17 -13.98
CA ALA A 43 -22.79 -14.94 -14.61
C ALA A 43 -23.43 -13.98 -13.59
N PHE A 44 -24.17 -14.51 -12.59
CA PHE A 44 -24.68 -13.71 -11.47
C PHE A 44 -23.56 -13.21 -10.57
N ALA A 45 -22.51 -14.02 -10.31
CA ALA A 45 -21.32 -13.59 -9.58
C ALA A 45 -20.53 -12.49 -10.34
N ALA A 46 -20.57 -12.51 -11.68
CA ALA A 46 -19.91 -11.48 -12.51
C ALA A 46 -20.76 -10.20 -12.66
N ALA A 47 -22.10 -10.31 -12.64
CA ALA A 47 -23.00 -9.18 -12.88
C ALA A 47 -23.16 -8.25 -11.66
N ASP A 48 -22.88 -8.71 -10.44
CA ASP A 48 -23.05 -7.94 -9.19
C ASP A 48 -21.69 -7.39 -8.67
N GLN A 49 -20.74 -7.15 -9.58
CA GLN A 49 -19.45 -6.59 -9.22
C GLN A 49 -19.53 -5.06 -9.32
N PRO A 50 -19.55 -4.32 -8.21
CA PRO A 50 -19.32 -2.90 -8.30
C PRO A 50 -17.96 -2.68 -8.96
N GLU A 51 -17.95 -1.93 -10.07
CA GLU A 51 -16.72 -1.55 -10.76
C GLU A 51 -15.84 -0.81 -9.74
N LEU A 52 -14.59 -1.28 -9.55
CA LEU A 52 -13.67 -0.59 -8.64
C LEU A 52 -13.48 0.85 -9.12
N PRO A 53 -13.42 1.82 -8.22
CA PRO A 53 -13.10 3.20 -8.58
C PRO A 53 -11.78 3.20 -9.38
N ARG A 54 -11.79 3.89 -10.52
CA ARG A 54 -10.59 3.98 -11.36
C ARG A 54 -9.69 5.09 -10.84
N PRO A 55 -8.36 4.88 -10.82
CA PRO A 55 -7.44 5.97 -10.52
C PRO A 55 -7.59 7.09 -11.55
N HIS A 56 -7.31 8.32 -11.15
CA HIS A 56 -7.41 9.49 -12.02
C HIS A 56 -6.36 9.50 -13.13
N PHE A 57 -5.23 8.83 -12.88
CA PHE A 57 -4.13 8.63 -13.83
C PHE A 57 -3.36 7.35 -13.49
N ALA A 58 -2.40 6.96 -14.33
CA ALA A 58 -1.64 5.72 -14.13
C ALA A 58 -0.88 5.73 -12.79
N PRO A 59 -1.15 4.77 -11.89
CA PRO A 59 -0.48 4.71 -10.59
C PRO A 59 0.98 4.26 -10.74
N ARG A 60 1.84 4.72 -9.83
CA ARG A 60 3.22 4.28 -9.66
C ARG A 60 3.37 3.20 -8.61
N ALA A 61 2.44 3.13 -7.66
CA ALA A 61 2.31 2.07 -6.68
C ALA A 61 0.86 1.63 -6.58
N LYS A 62 0.63 0.37 -6.24
CA LYS A 62 -0.70 -0.21 -6.04
C LYS A 62 -1.07 -0.32 -4.56
N ARG A 63 -0.06 -0.39 -3.68
CA ARG A 63 -0.22 -0.69 -2.26
C ARG A 63 0.62 0.25 -1.42
N VAL A 64 0.20 0.45 -0.17
CA VAL A 64 0.93 1.23 0.82
C VAL A 64 1.25 0.35 2.02
N LEU A 65 2.49 0.40 2.47
CA LEU A 65 2.93 -0.11 3.76
C LEU A 65 3.43 1.07 4.60
N TRP A 66 2.73 1.42 5.65
CA TRP A 66 3.13 2.49 6.55
C TRP A 66 3.68 1.93 7.86
N LEU A 67 4.97 2.08 8.07
CA LEU A 67 5.68 1.75 9.29
C LEU A 67 5.69 3.00 10.19
N PHE A 68 4.72 3.09 11.09
CA PHE A 68 4.52 4.26 11.93
C PHE A 68 5.27 4.11 13.26
N MET A 69 6.29 4.92 13.47
CA MET A 69 7.16 4.93 14.65
C MET A 69 6.60 5.90 15.69
N HIS A 70 5.62 5.41 16.47
CA HIS A 70 4.90 6.21 17.46
C HIS A 70 5.81 6.73 18.58
N GLY A 71 5.71 8.02 18.83
CA GLY A 71 6.47 8.71 19.85
C GLY A 71 7.50 9.69 19.30
N GLY A 72 7.62 9.84 17.98
CA GLY A 72 8.47 10.84 17.36
C GLY A 72 9.97 10.52 17.41
N PRO A 73 10.48 9.68 16.50
CA PRO A 73 11.91 9.38 16.38
C PRO A 73 12.74 10.65 16.16
N SER A 74 13.91 10.73 16.79
CA SER A 74 14.82 11.87 16.62
C SER A 74 15.48 11.83 15.23
N HIS A 75 15.07 12.74 14.35
CA HIS A 75 15.63 12.82 12.99
C HIS A 75 17.13 13.10 13.00
N MET A 76 17.61 13.97 13.87
CA MET A 76 19.02 14.34 13.99
C MET A 76 19.90 13.25 14.60
N ASP A 77 19.30 12.21 15.16
CA ASP A 77 20.01 11.03 15.66
C ASP A 77 19.91 9.83 14.70
N LEU A 78 19.03 9.87 13.68
CA LEU A 78 18.74 8.75 12.79
C LEU A 78 18.99 9.04 11.30
N TRP A 79 18.49 10.18 10.76
CA TRP A 79 18.40 10.42 9.33
C TRP A 79 18.94 11.75 8.83
N ASP A 80 19.11 12.72 9.72
CA ASP A 80 19.47 14.10 9.37
C ASP A 80 20.76 14.53 10.11
N PRO A 81 21.95 14.21 9.57
CA PRO A 81 23.23 14.55 10.19
C PRO A 81 23.39 16.06 10.30
N LYS A 82 23.78 16.53 11.49
CA LYS A 82 23.95 17.95 11.80
C LYS A 82 25.35 18.24 12.36
N PRO A 83 26.35 18.52 11.51
CA PRO A 83 27.71 18.85 11.96
C PRO A 83 27.75 20.03 12.93
N ASP A 84 26.94 21.06 12.68
CA ASP A 84 26.88 22.23 13.55
C ASP A 84 26.29 21.90 14.92
N LEU A 85 25.35 20.96 15.01
CA LEU A 85 24.85 20.50 16.29
C LEU A 85 25.95 19.81 17.14
N ILE A 86 26.93 19.16 16.50
CA ILE A 86 28.12 18.64 17.18
C ILE A 86 28.98 19.80 17.69
N ARG A 87 29.22 20.83 16.86
CA ARG A 87 30.01 22.02 17.18
C ARG A 87 29.43 22.84 18.33
N TYR A 88 28.10 22.90 18.41
CA TYR A 88 27.38 23.67 19.42
C TYR A 88 26.92 22.81 20.62
N ALA A 89 27.23 21.54 20.68
CA ALA A 89 26.87 20.66 21.79
C ALA A 89 27.34 21.24 23.13
N GLY A 90 26.47 21.21 24.12
CA GLY A 90 26.73 21.77 25.46
C GLY A 90 26.60 23.30 25.56
N LYS A 91 26.38 24.01 24.44
CA LYS A 91 26.20 25.47 24.43
C LYS A 91 24.70 25.82 24.35
N PRO A 92 24.30 27.02 24.80
CA PRO A 92 22.93 27.50 24.61
C PRO A 92 22.64 27.72 23.12
N LEU A 93 21.35 27.75 22.77
CA LEU A 93 20.89 28.07 21.41
C LEU A 93 21.40 29.47 21.01
N PRO A 94 22.06 29.62 19.83
CA PRO A 94 22.49 30.93 19.35
C PRO A 94 21.28 31.88 19.17
N GLN A 95 21.47 33.16 19.50
CA GLN A 95 20.39 34.15 19.40
C GLN A 95 19.88 34.35 17.96
N SER A 96 20.69 34.03 16.94
CA SER A 96 20.29 34.07 15.53
C SER A 96 19.10 33.19 15.19
N PHE A 97 18.79 32.15 15.99
CA PHE A 97 17.63 31.28 15.80
C PHE A 97 16.32 31.89 16.32
N GLY A 98 16.37 33.05 17.00
CA GLY A 98 15.21 33.73 17.56
C GLY A 98 14.55 32.97 18.70
N GLU A 99 13.30 33.34 18.99
CA GLU A 99 12.51 32.65 20.02
C GLU A 99 12.00 31.28 19.50
N VAL A 100 12.09 30.28 20.36
CA VAL A 100 11.65 28.91 20.07
C VAL A 100 10.58 28.50 21.06
N MET A 101 9.42 28.16 20.54
CA MET A 101 8.37 27.54 21.33
C MET A 101 8.75 26.08 21.60
N THR A 102 8.67 25.65 22.84
CA THR A 102 8.92 24.27 23.26
C THR A 102 7.81 23.82 24.20
N ARG A 103 7.43 22.56 24.13
CA ARG A 103 6.38 22.03 25.00
C ARG A 103 6.80 22.02 26.47
N ARG A 104 8.07 21.66 26.73
CA ARG A 104 8.60 21.48 28.09
C ARG A 104 9.58 22.57 28.54
N LYS A 105 9.50 23.75 27.90
CA LYS A 105 10.31 24.92 28.25
C LYS A 105 11.82 24.71 28.14
N VAL A 106 12.27 23.87 27.20
CA VAL A 106 13.68 23.52 27.02
C VAL A 106 14.47 24.55 26.16
N ALA A 107 13.86 25.65 25.72
CA ALA A 107 14.48 26.63 24.82
C ALA A 107 15.81 27.21 25.35
N LYS A 108 15.98 27.29 26.66
CA LYS A 108 17.21 27.78 27.32
C LYS A 108 18.20 26.67 27.68
N ASN A 109 17.84 25.42 27.46
CA ASN A 109 18.73 24.29 27.75
C ASN A 109 19.86 24.22 26.72
N PRO A 110 21.03 23.67 27.08
CA PRO A 110 22.12 23.48 26.14
C PRO A 110 21.74 22.52 25.01
N LEU A 111 22.30 22.73 23.84
CA LEU A 111 22.14 21.86 22.69
C LEU A 111 22.76 20.49 22.97
N LEU A 112 22.08 19.44 22.53
CA LEU A 112 22.54 18.06 22.63
C LEU A 112 23.00 17.60 21.24
N GLY A 113 24.28 17.24 21.12
CA GLY A 113 24.81 16.66 19.89
C GLY A 113 24.15 15.33 19.52
N PRO A 114 24.35 14.84 18.28
CA PRO A 114 23.89 13.50 17.90
C PRO A 114 24.53 12.45 18.81
N VAL A 115 23.72 11.51 19.28
CA VAL A 115 24.16 10.51 20.29
C VAL A 115 24.83 9.28 19.68
N LYS A 116 24.79 9.13 18.34
CA LYS A 116 25.57 8.16 17.57
C LYS A 116 26.09 8.80 16.28
N PRO A 117 27.22 8.30 15.73
CA PRO A 117 27.77 8.81 14.49
C PRO A 117 26.90 8.40 13.29
N PHE A 118 27.03 9.21 12.23
CA PHE A 118 26.52 8.92 10.90
C PHE A 118 27.63 8.40 10.01
N ARG A 119 27.28 7.57 9.03
CA ARG A 119 28.19 7.05 8.01
C ARG A 119 27.54 7.09 6.65
N PRO A 120 28.29 7.42 5.58
CA PRO A 120 27.83 7.25 4.22
C PRO A 120 27.59 5.75 3.94
N ARG A 121 26.49 5.44 3.27
CA ARG A 121 26.03 4.08 2.98
C ARG A 121 25.60 3.95 1.51
N GLY A 122 25.67 2.71 1.01
CA GLY A 122 25.33 2.41 -0.37
C GLY A 122 26.27 3.07 -1.39
N GLN A 123 25.89 3.03 -2.65
CA GLN A 123 26.58 3.72 -3.74
C GLN A 123 26.24 5.21 -3.76
N SER A 124 25.05 5.56 -3.29
CA SER A 124 24.58 6.93 -3.17
C SER A 124 25.34 7.77 -2.15
N GLY A 125 26.00 7.13 -1.18
CA GLY A 125 26.65 7.83 -0.08
C GLY A 125 25.67 8.45 0.93
N LEU A 126 24.40 8.02 0.94
CA LEU A 126 23.40 8.52 1.88
C LEU A 126 23.87 8.30 3.33
N GLU A 127 23.96 9.37 4.09
CA GLU A 127 24.39 9.31 5.48
C GLU A 127 23.27 8.80 6.39
N ILE A 128 23.54 7.68 7.06
CA ILE A 128 22.60 6.99 7.96
C ILE A 128 23.30 6.74 9.30
N SER A 129 22.58 6.93 10.39
CA SER A 129 23.09 6.71 11.74
C SER A 129 23.44 5.24 12.00
N GLU A 130 24.47 5.01 12.82
CA GLU A 130 24.84 3.66 13.30
C GLU A 130 23.78 3.00 14.20
N PHE A 131 22.67 3.65 14.45
CA PHE A 131 21.48 3.00 15.02
C PHE A 131 20.80 2.02 14.07
N LEU A 132 21.00 2.17 12.75
CA LEU A 132 20.24 1.47 11.70
C LEU A 132 21.16 0.67 10.76
N PRO A 133 22.00 -0.26 11.29
CA PRO A 133 23.00 -0.98 10.47
C PRO A 133 22.37 -1.91 9.42
N HIS A 134 21.15 -2.39 9.62
CA HIS A 134 20.47 -3.30 8.69
C HIS A 134 19.74 -2.52 7.60
N MET A 135 18.95 -1.48 7.93
CA MET A 135 18.32 -0.61 6.95
C MET A 135 19.36 0.14 6.09
N ALA A 136 20.53 0.45 6.64
CA ALA A 136 21.63 1.07 5.92
C ALA A 136 22.14 0.24 4.72
N ARG A 137 21.87 -1.07 4.67
CA ARG A 137 22.17 -1.92 3.49
C ARG A 137 21.27 -1.63 2.30
N HIS A 138 20.15 -0.95 2.54
CA HIS A 138 19.18 -0.52 1.54
C HIS A 138 19.27 0.98 1.25
N ALA A 139 20.39 1.64 1.59
CA ALA A 139 20.55 3.08 1.44
C ALA A 139 20.18 3.60 0.04
N ASP A 140 20.56 2.83 -1.00
CA ASP A 140 20.28 3.18 -2.40
C ASP A 140 18.81 3.05 -2.80
N ASP A 141 17.97 2.48 -1.93
CA ASP A 141 16.53 2.33 -2.12
C ASP A 141 15.72 3.39 -1.35
N LEU A 142 16.37 4.15 -0.46
CA LEU A 142 15.71 5.07 0.45
C LEU A 142 15.69 6.49 -0.10
N CYS A 143 14.54 7.16 0.04
CA CYS A 143 14.39 8.60 -0.09
C CYS A 143 14.07 9.19 1.29
N VAL A 144 15.00 9.98 1.83
CA VAL A 144 14.84 10.62 3.14
C VAL A 144 14.36 12.05 2.97
N LEU A 145 13.08 12.30 3.32
CA LEU A 145 12.54 13.65 3.42
C LEU A 145 13.04 14.27 4.73
N ARG A 146 13.99 15.20 4.67
CA ARG A 146 14.60 15.83 5.86
C ARG A 146 13.91 17.12 6.30
N SER A 147 12.95 17.60 5.54
CA SER A 147 12.27 18.89 5.74
C SER A 147 10.79 18.75 6.06
N CYS A 148 10.36 17.60 6.59
CA CYS A 148 8.97 17.43 7.02
C CYS A 148 8.65 18.34 8.19
N HIS A 149 7.42 18.89 8.21
CA HIS A 149 6.92 19.70 9.32
C HIS A 149 5.40 19.56 9.49
N GLY A 150 4.91 19.85 10.69
CA GLY A 150 3.49 19.79 11.05
C GLY A 150 3.14 20.88 12.06
N ASP A 151 1.88 20.87 12.55
CA ASP A 151 1.27 22.01 13.23
C ASP A 151 1.12 21.84 14.75
N SER A 152 1.46 20.66 15.31
CA SER A 152 1.26 20.42 16.76
C SER A 152 2.47 19.83 17.44
N VAL A 153 2.71 20.26 18.67
CA VAL A 153 3.72 19.71 19.60
C VAL A 153 3.19 18.56 20.46
N ASN A 154 1.91 18.22 20.37
CA ASN A 154 1.27 17.20 21.19
C ASN A 154 1.04 15.90 20.42
N HIS A 155 1.39 14.74 21.01
CA HIS A 155 1.25 13.45 20.34
C HIS A 155 -0.13 13.19 19.74
N PRO A 156 -1.27 13.26 20.46
CA PRO A 156 -2.56 12.91 19.87
C PRO A 156 -2.89 13.75 18.64
N GLN A 157 -2.66 15.06 18.71
CA GLN A 157 -2.93 16.00 17.63
C GLN A 157 -2.01 15.77 16.43
N SER A 158 -0.71 15.56 16.65
CA SER A 158 0.25 15.26 15.58
C SER A 158 0.04 13.87 14.98
N VAL A 159 -0.36 12.87 15.81
CA VAL A 159 -0.78 11.55 15.33
C VAL A 159 -2.00 11.68 14.42
N TYR A 160 -3.01 12.47 14.82
CA TYR A 160 -4.15 12.73 13.94
C TYR A 160 -3.71 13.43 12.66
N GLN A 161 -2.92 14.50 12.76
CA GLN A 161 -2.47 15.21 11.57
C GLN A 161 -1.72 14.30 10.58
N MET A 162 -0.77 13.53 11.07
CA MET A 162 -0.02 12.60 10.22
C MET A 162 -0.93 11.52 9.60
N ASN A 163 -1.98 11.09 10.27
CA ASN A 163 -2.85 10.03 9.79
C ASN A 163 -4.10 10.53 9.05
N THR A 164 -4.54 11.78 9.28
CA THR A 164 -5.84 12.28 8.77
C THR A 164 -5.77 13.67 8.11
N GLY A 165 -4.59 14.30 8.08
CA GLY A 165 -4.43 15.67 7.59
C GLY A 165 -4.94 16.76 8.55
N SER A 166 -5.42 16.41 9.74
CA SER A 166 -5.98 17.38 10.70
C SER A 166 -5.49 17.12 12.11
N ILE A 167 -5.16 18.18 12.84
CA ILE A 167 -4.86 18.09 14.29
C ILE A 167 -6.09 17.73 15.12
N LEU A 168 -7.27 17.83 14.53
CA LEU A 168 -8.55 17.54 15.18
C LEU A 168 -9.00 16.11 14.86
N MET A 169 -9.61 15.47 15.84
CA MET A 169 -10.24 14.17 15.71
C MET A 169 -11.50 14.27 14.81
N GLY A 170 -11.86 13.15 14.16
CA GLY A 170 -13.11 13.03 13.39
C GLY A 170 -12.95 13.12 11.87
N LYS A 171 -11.76 13.42 11.36
CA LYS A 171 -11.46 13.37 9.92
C LYS A 171 -11.07 11.94 9.49
N PRO A 172 -11.35 11.55 8.23
CA PRO A 172 -10.95 10.24 7.71
C PRO A 172 -9.43 10.09 7.62
N SER A 173 -8.95 8.89 7.91
CA SER A 173 -7.53 8.57 7.77
C SER A 173 -7.07 8.45 6.32
N VAL A 174 -5.76 8.59 6.07
CA VAL A 174 -5.13 8.36 4.74
C VAL A 174 -5.53 7.00 4.19
N GLY A 175 -5.49 5.93 5.02
CA GLY A 175 -5.91 4.59 4.61
C GLY A 175 -7.38 4.53 4.20
N SER A 176 -8.26 5.26 4.90
CA SER A 176 -9.68 5.38 4.54
C SER A 176 -9.86 6.13 3.22
N TRP A 177 -9.14 7.22 2.99
CA TRP A 177 -9.18 7.96 1.72
C TRP A 177 -8.64 7.13 0.54
N VAL A 178 -7.55 6.39 0.74
CA VAL A 178 -6.98 5.51 -0.30
C VAL A 178 -7.98 4.40 -0.68
N THR A 179 -8.62 3.79 0.32
CA THR A 179 -9.60 2.72 0.06
C THR A 179 -10.91 3.26 -0.48
N TYR A 180 -11.32 4.46 -0.11
CA TYR A 180 -12.46 5.17 -0.71
C TYR A 180 -12.21 5.48 -2.18
N GLY A 181 -11.01 5.98 -2.53
CA GLY A 181 -10.67 6.36 -3.91
C GLY A 181 -10.34 5.21 -4.85
N LEU A 182 -9.91 4.03 -4.34
CA LEU A 182 -9.42 2.93 -5.18
C LEU A 182 -10.11 1.58 -4.91
N GLY A 183 -10.84 1.44 -3.81
CA GLY A 183 -11.39 0.16 -3.40
C GLY A 183 -10.34 -0.89 -3.03
N SER A 184 -10.74 -2.15 -3.04
CA SER A 184 -9.87 -3.32 -2.78
C SER A 184 -9.76 -4.22 -4.00
N GLU A 185 -8.54 -4.62 -4.36
CA GLU A 185 -8.30 -5.66 -5.37
C GLU A 185 -8.63 -7.07 -4.83
N ASN A 186 -8.62 -7.21 -3.52
CA ASN A 186 -8.95 -8.46 -2.83
C ASN A 186 -10.32 -8.33 -2.15
N ARG A 187 -11.18 -9.34 -2.38
CA ARG A 187 -12.53 -9.40 -1.78
C ARG A 187 -12.57 -10.16 -0.46
N ASP A 188 -11.55 -10.97 -0.19
CA ASP A 188 -11.52 -11.88 0.94
C ASP A 188 -10.77 -11.33 2.15
N MET A 189 -10.13 -10.16 1.98
CA MET A 189 -9.41 -9.45 3.02
C MET A 189 -9.83 -7.97 3.07
N PRO A 190 -9.77 -7.32 4.26
CA PRO A 190 -9.99 -5.88 4.36
C PRO A 190 -9.03 -5.11 3.46
N ALA A 191 -9.50 -4.04 2.83
CA ALA A 191 -8.66 -3.18 2.01
C ALA A 191 -7.64 -2.39 2.83
N PHE A 192 -7.98 -2.06 4.08
CA PHE A 192 -7.15 -1.34 5.03
C PHE A 192 -6.98 -2.15 6.32
N ILE A 193 -5.75 -2.55 6.62
CA ILE A 193 -5.39 -3.33 7.81
C ILE A 193 -4.45 -2.53 8.71
N VAL A 194 -4.70 -2.61 10.01
CA VAL A 194 -3.91 -1.96 11.05
C VAL A 194 -3.34 -3.01 12.00
N LEU A 195 -2.03 -2.96 12.21
CA LEU A 195 -1.26 -3.81 13.10
C LEU A 195 -0.70 -2.96 14.27
N PRO A 196 -1.45 -2.81 15.37
CA PRO A 196 -1.01 -2.00 16.51
C PRO A 196 0.15 -2.68 17.25
N ASP A 197 0.90 -1.88 18.01
CA ASP A 197 1.90 -2.45 18.95
C ASP A 197 1.19 -3.13 20.14
N PRO A 198 1.50 -4.40 20.45
CA PRO A 198 0.85 -5.12 21.55
C PRO A 198 1.24 -4.62 22.95
N ARG A 199 2.32 -3.85 23.06
CA ARG A 199 2.86 -3.37 24.32
C ARG A 199 2.18 -2.11 24.84
N GLY A 200 1.37 -1.46 24.02
CA GLY A 200 0.61 -0.29 24.42
C GLY A 200 -0.11 0.39 23.28
N GLY A 201 -1.07 1.25 23.60
CA GLY A 201 -1.89 1.96 22.63
C GLY A 201 -1.20 3.20 22.06
N LEU A 202 -1.52 3.51 20.81
CA LEU A 202 -1.19 4.76 20.17
C LEU A 202 -1.80 5.94 20.95
N LYS A 203 -1.02 6.99 21.23
CA LYS A 203 -1.56 8.25 21.77
C LYS A 203 -2.50 8.87 20.70
N GLY A 204 -3.77 9.01 21.04
CA GLY A 204 -4.83 9.38 20.10
C GLY A 204 -5.76 8.21 19.74
N GLY A 205 -5.28 6.97 19.75
CA GLY A 205 -6.10 5.77 19.63
C GLY A 205 -6.74 5.55 18.25
N PRO A 206 -7.86 4.80 18.22
CA PRO A 206 -8.53 4.36 17.00
C PRO A 206 -8.93 5.45 15.99
N PRO A 207 -9.24 6.70 16.36
CA PRO A 207 -9.49 7.75 15.38
C PRO A 207 -8.38 7.96 14.36
N ALA A 208 -7.13 7.57 14.68
CA ALA A 208 -6.00 7.65 13.76
C ALA A 208 -6.13 6.75 12.51
N TRP A 209 -6.96 5.71 12.55
CA TRP A 209 -7.30 4.84 11.41
C TRP A 209 -8.79 4.74 11.14
N GLY A 210 -9.55 5.70 11.66
CA GLY A 210 -10.98 5.79 11.51
C GLY A 210 -11.41 6.27 10.13
N ASN A 211 -12.67 5.97 9.79
CA ASN A 211 -13.29 6.45 8.56
C ASN A 211 -13.73 7.92 8.63
N GLY A 212 -13.77 8.54 9.82
CA GLY A 212 -14.30 9.89 9.99
C GLY A 212 -15.73 10.00 9.44
N TYR A 213 -15.94 10.94 8.52
CA TYR A 213 -17.21 11.12 7.83
C TYR A 213 -17.38 10.29 6.55
N LEU A 214 -16.37 9.50 6.15
CA LEU A 214 -16.53 8.53 5.06
C LEU A 214 -17.36 7.33 5.54
N PRO A 215 -18.02 6.57 4.64
CA PRO A 215 -18.72 5.36 5.01
C PRO A 215 -17.84 4.40 5.84
N ALA A 216 -18.43 3.77 6.86
CA ALA A 216 -17.73 2.94 7.83
C ALA A 216 -17.01 1.72 7.21
N ALA A 217 -17.37 1.33 5.98
CA ALA A 217 -16.69 0.28 5.21
C ALA A 217 -15.21 0.59 4.91
N TYR A 218 -14.80 1.85 4.96
CA TYR A 218 -13.42 2.27 4.68
C TYR A 218 -12.55 2.40 5.93
N GLN A 219 -13.10 2.09 7.11
CA GLN A 219 -12.34 2.09 8.35
C GLN A 219 -11.24 1.02 8.36
N GLY A 220 -10.11 1.34 9.00
CA GLY A 220 -9.04 0.36 9.20
C GLY A 220 -9.46 -0.80 10.10
N THR A 221 -9.26 -2.03 9.61
CA THR A 221 -9.51 -3.25 10.38
C THR A 221 -8.28 -3.59 11.20
N THR A 222 -8.44 -3.57 12.54
CA THR A 222 -7.35 -3.86 13.46
C THR A 222 -7.15 -5.37 13.61
N LEU A 223 -5.94 -5.86 13.37
CA LEU A 223 -5.52 -7.22 13.69
C LEU A 223 -4.71 -7.23 14.99
N ARG A 224 -4.93 -8.26 15.79
CA ARG A 224 -4.19 -8.44 17.04
C ARG A 224 -2.79 -8.98 16.78
N SER A 225 -1.88 -8.64 17.68
CA SER A 225 -0.58 -9.31 17.71
C SER A 225 -0.72 -10.69 18.36
N GLY A 226 0.22 -11.60 18.03
CA GLY A 226 0.28 -12.93 18.62
C GLY A 226 -0.26 -14.04 17.71
N VAL A 227 -0.50 -15.21 18.31
CA VAL A 227 -0.81 -16.47 17.59
C VAL A 227 -2.16 -16.45 16.86
N ASN A 228 -3.09 -15.62 17.34
CA ASN A 228 -4.43 -15.49 16.77
C ASN A 228 -4.70 -14.01 16.38
N PRO A 229 -4.16 -13.54 15.26
CA PRO A 229 -4.35 -12.14 14.85
C PRO A 229 -5.81 -11.78 14.57
N ILE A 230 -6.62 -12.76 14.20
CA ILE A 230 -8.05 -12.61 13.93
C ILE A 230 -8.81 -13.58 14.82
N LEU A 231 -9.74 -13.04 15.62
CA LEU A 231 -10.57 -13.87 16.49
C LEU A 231 -11.68 -14.58 15.69
N ASN A 232 -12.13 -15.72 16.21
CA ASN A 232 -13.29 -16.47 15.69
C ASN A 232 -13.16 -16.88 14.22
N LEU A 233 -11.92 -17.02 13.73
CA LEU A 233 -11.65 -17.38 12.34
C LEU A 233 -12.05 -18.83 12.04
N LYS A 234 -11.91 -19.74 13.04
CA LYS A 234 -12.27 -21.14 12.89
C LYS A 234 -13.79 -21.33 12.96
N THR A 235 -14.31 -22.19 12.09
CA THR A 235 -15.71 -22.62 12.17
C THR A 235 -15.99 -23.20 13.57
N PRO A 236 -17.06 -22.78 14.25
CA PRO A 236 -17.40 -23.30 15.58
C PRO A 236 -17.57 -24.82 15.59
N ALA A 237 -17.24 -25.47 16.70
CA ALA A 237 -17.42 -26.90 16.86
C ALA A 237 -18.89 -27.29 16.61
N GLY A 238 -19.10 -28.43 15.94
CA GLY A 238 -20.44 -28.94 15.59
C GLY A 238 -21.08 -28.29 14.36
N ARG A 239 -20.38 -27.34 13.67
CA ARG A 239 -20.85 -26.78 12.41
C ARG A 239 -20.00 -27.25 11.23
N THR A 240 -20.65 -27.47 10.09
CA THR A 240 -19.98 -27.78 8.83
C THR A 240 -19.78 -26.48 8.00
N PRO A 241 -18.83 -26.42 7.06
CA PRO A 241 -18.69 -25.27 6.14
C PRO A 241 -19.99 -24.99 5.38
N ARG A 242 -20.75 -26.02 5.02
CA ARG A 242 -22.06 -25.89 4.35
C ARG A 242 -23.10 -25.22 5.24
N SER A 243 -23.22 -25.63 6.50
CA SER A 243 -24.17 -25.02 7.45
C SER A 243 -23.77 -23.56 7.75
N GLN A 244 -22.48 -23.28 7.84
CA GLN A 244 -21.97 -21.93 8.04
C GLN A 244 -22.33 -21.02 6.85
N ARG A 245 -22.14 -21.51 5.61
CA ARG A 245 -22.55 -20.77 4.39
C ARG A 245 -24.06 -20.52 4.36
N SER A 246 -24.87 -21.51 4.72
CA SER A 246 -26.34 -21.35 4.76
C SER A 246 -26.77 -20.25 5.74
N ILE A 247 -26.10 -20.17 6.90
CA ILE A 247 -26.37 -19.11 7.89
C ILE A 247 -25.94 -17.74 7.33
N ALA A 248 -24.76 -17.65 6.71
CA ALA A 248 -24.29 -16.40 6.11
C ALA A 248 -25.27 -15.91 5.01
N ASN A 249 -25.72 -16.79 4.12
CA ASN A 249 -26.68 -16.47 3.07
C ASN A 249 -28.06 -16.08 3.65
N PHE A 250 -28.46 -16.65 4.77
CA PHE A 250 -29.68 -16.26 5.47
C PHE A 250 -29.56 -14.86 6.05
N ILE A 251 -28.45 -14.57 6.75
CA ILE A 251 -28.17 -13.24 7.32
C ILE A 251 -28.10 -12.19 6.20
N GLU A 252 -27.43 -12.48 5.09
CA GLU A 252 -27.34 -11.58 3.93
C GLU A 252 -28.72 -11.24 3.38
N ARG A 253 -29.59 -12.25 3.14
CA ARG A 253 -30.96 -12.02 2.66
C ARG A 253 -31.77 -11.18 3.64
N PHE A 254 -31.68 -11.48 4.93
CA PHE A 254 -32.37 -10.74 5.97
C PHE A 254 -31.89 -9.27 6.03
N ASN A 255 -30.58 -9.06 5.93
CA ASN A 255 -29.97 -7.75 5.90
C ASN A 255 -30.36 -6.94 4.65
N LYS A 256 -30.36 -7.58 3.45
CA LYS A 256 -30.84 -6.93 2.21
C LYS A 256 -32.32 -6.53 2.31
N GLN A 257 -33.15 -7.36 2.91
CA GLN A 257 -34.55 -7.01 3.18
C GLN A 257 -34.67 -5.82 4.15
N HIS A 258 -33.82 -5.75 5.17
CA HIS A 258 -33.78 -4.66 6.14
C HIS A 258 -33.30 -3.33 5.53
N LEU A 259 -32.52 -3.37 4.45
CA LEU A 259 -32.07 -2.18 3.68
C LEU A 259 -33.17 -1.56 2.83
N VAL A 260 -34.22 -2.33 2.48
CA VAL A 260 -35.31 -1.80 1.63
C VAL A 260 -35.95 -0.59 2.31
N GLY A 261 -35.97 0.54 1.61
CA GLY A 261 -36.45 1.83 2.13
C GLY A 261 -35.49 2.57 3.07
N ARG A 262 -34.21 2.10 3.18
CA ARG A 262 -33.15 2.71 4.00
C ARG A 262 -31.88 2.99 3.19
N ASP A 263 -32.02 3.45 1.96
CA ASP A 263 -30.92 3.66 1.02
C ASP A 263 -29.86 4.68 1.50
N GLY A 264 -30.22 5.56 2.44
CA GLY A 264 -29.33 6.53 3.07
C GLY A 264 -28.59 6.03 4.32
N ASP A 265 -28.85 4.79 4.79
CA ASP A 265 -28.23 4.24 6.00
C ASP A 265 -26.89 3.58 5.69
N ASP A 266 -25.83 4.38 5.64
CA ASP A 266 -24.48 3.92 5.34
C ASP A 266 -23.86 3.06 6.45
N GLU A 267 -24.29 3.22 7.72
CA GLU A 267 -23.85 2.36 8.82
C GLU A 267 -24.41 0.95 8.68
N LEU A 268 -25.69 0.83 8.29
CA LEU A 268 -26.30 -0.48 8.03
C LEU A 268 -25.65 -1.16 6.84
N LYS A 269 -25.38 -0.44 5.74
CA LYS A 269 -24.65 -0.98 4.58
C LYS A 269 -23.26 -1.47 4.98
N ALA A 270 -22.49 -0.67 5.74
CA ALA A 270 -21.16 -1.04 6.21
C ALA A 270 -21.19 -2.27 7.13
N ARG A 271 -22.20 -2.38 8.01
CA ARG A 271 -22.39 -3.58 8.85
C ARG A 271 -22.62 -4.83 8.00
N ILE A 272 -23.46 -4.75 6.98
CA ILE A 272 -23.73 -5.86 6.06
C ILE A 272 -22.43 -6.30 5.37
N GLN A 273 -21.71 -5.35 4.78
CA GLN A 273 -20.42 -5.61 4.12
C GLN A 273 -19.39 -6.21 5.08
N ALA A 274 -19.36 -5.77 6.34
CA ALA A 274 -18.48 -6.33 7.37
C ALA A 274 -18.81 -7.80 7.68
N TYR A 275 -20.10 -8.19 7.75
CA TYR A 275 -20.49 -9.59 7.94
C TYR A 275 -20.11 -10.46 6.74
N GLU A 276 -20.32 -10.00 5.53
CA GLU A 276 -19.94 -10.71 4.32
C GLU A 276 -18.42 -10.88 4.22
N LEU A 277 -17.67 -9.82 4.51
CA LEU A 277 -16.20 -9.87 4.55
C LEU A 277 -15.72 -10.85 5.63
N ALA A 278 -16.27 -10.78 6.84
CA ALA A 278 -15.91 -11.68 7.94
C ALA A 278 -16.12 -13.16 7.56
N PHE A 279 -17.19 -13.47 6.82
CA PHE A 279 -17.44 -14.81 6.32
C PHE A 279 -16.38 -15.23 5.28
N ARG A 280 -16.06 -14.38 4.30
CA ARG A 280 -15.01 -14.68 3.31
C ARG A 280 -13.63 -14.83 3.97
N MET A 281 -13.33 -14.01 4.97
CA MET A 281 -12.11 -14.10 5.75
C MET A 281 -11.95 -15.43 6.49
N GLN A 282 -13.03 -16.09 6.91
CA GLN A 282 -12.96 -17.42 7.55
C GLN A 282 -12.32 -18.48 6.63
N VAL A 283 -12.41 -18.30 5.32
CA VAL A 283 -11.80 -19.20 4.33
C VAL A 283 -10.38 -18.76 3.97
N ALA A 284 -10.16 -17.47 3.72
CA ALA A 284 -8.90 -16.97 3.18
C ALA A 284 -7.85 -16.61 4.25
N ALA A 285 -8.28 -16.03 5.38
CA ALA A 285 -7.37 -15.51 6.38
C ALA A 285 -6.57 -16.57 7.17
N PRO A 286 -7.04 -17.82 7.43
CA PRO A 286 -6.24 -18.83 8.12
C PRO A 286 -4.89 -19.06 7.46
N GLU A 287 -4.85 -19.12 6.13
CA GLU A 287 -3.60 -19.29 5.38
C GLU A 287 -2.68 -18.08 5.53
N VAL A 288 -3.24 -16.86 5.52
CA VAL A 288 -2.47 -15.61 5.62
C VAL A 288 -1.79 -15.46 6.98
N VAL A 289 -2.50 -15.83 8.06
CA VAL A 289 -1.98 -15.67 9.43
C VAL A 289 -1.14 -16.86 9.91
N ASP A 290 -1.15 -17.98 9.21
CA ASP A 290 -0.35 -19.17 9.55
C ASP A 290 1.12 -18.97 9.12
N LEU A 291 1.94 -18.52 10.06
CA LEU A 291 3.37 -18.32 9.86
C LEU A 291 4.20 -19.60 10.04
N SER A 292 3.58 -20.73 10.40
CA SER A 292 4.28 -22.01 10.60
C SER A 292 4.87 -22.56 9.30
N ARG A 293 4.29 -22.15 8.15
CA ARG A 293 4.73 -22.53 6.80
C ARG A 293 5.91 -21.73 6.27
N GLU A 294 6.32 -20.68 6.96
CA GLU A 294 7.47 -19.88 6.54
C GLU A 294 8.78 -20.63 6.80
N THR A 295 9.68 -20.59 5.81
CA THR A 295 10.97 -21.28 5.90
C THR A 295 11.85 -20.69 7.01
N GLY A 296 12.80 -21.48 7.52
CA GLY A 296 13.78 -21.00 8.49
C GLY A 296 14.57 -19.78 7.99
N ALA A 297 14.87 -19.73 6.69
CA ALA A 297 15.53 -18.57 6.07
C ALA A 297 14.68 -17.30 6.17
N VAL A 298 13.38 -17.36 5.86
CA VAL A 298 12.46 -16.24 6.00
C VAL A 298 12.33 -15.84 7.47
N ARG A 299 12.14 -16.78 8.37
CA ARG A 299 12.07 -16.51 9.82
C ARG A 299 13.30 -15.77 10.34
N LYS A 300 14.50 -16.20 9.92
CA LYS A 300 15.78 -15.54 10.25
C LYS A 300 15.86 -14.14 9.63
N LEU A 301 15.44 -13.97 8.38
CA LEU A 301 15.44 -12.70 7.66
C LEU A 301 14.65 -11.61 8.40
N TYR A 302 13.48 -11.98 8.98
CA TYR A 302 12.66 -11.10 9.79
C TYR A 302 13.05 -11.04 11.27
N GLY A 303 14.11 -11.74 11.67
CA GLY A 303 14.58 -11.75 13.05
C GLY A 303 13.62 -12.42 14.04
N LEU A 304 12.83 -13.44 13.60
CA LEU A 304 11.85 -14.10 14.44
C LEU A 304 12.48 -14.97 15.55
N GLU A 305 13.76 -15.27 15.44
CA GLU A 305 14.54 -16.05 16.44
C GLU A 305 15.13 -15.15 17.53
N GLY A 306 15.18 -13.84 17.30
CA GLY A 306 15.73 -12.87 18.25
C GLY A 306 14.70 -12.41 19.26
N ARG A 307 15.03 -12.46 20.55
CA ARG A 307 14.13 -12.04 21.64
C ARG A 307 13.54 -10.64 21.44
N GLU A 308 14.36 -9.67 21.00
CA GLU A 308 13.96 -8.28 20.85
C GLU A 308 13.23 -8.02 19.52
N THR A 309 13.57 -8.75 18.47
CA THR A 309 13.07 -8.52 17.10
C THR A 309 11.84 -9.36 16.75
N ALA A 310 11.62 -10.50 17.41
CA ALA A 310 10.61 -11.50 17.05
C ALA A 310 9.19 -10.91 16.95
N GLU A 311 8.82 -10.06 17.91
CA GLU A 311 7.47 -9.51 17.97
C GLU A 311 7.21 -8.59 16.76
N PHE A 312 8.10 -7.60 16.54
CA PHE A 312 7.96 -6.67 15.43
C PHE A 312 8.19 -7.36 14.07
N GLY A 313 9.13 -8.30 14.02
CA GLY A 313 9.38 -9.14 12.84
C GLY A 313 8.18 -9.98 12.44
N THR A 314 7.46 -10.54 13.40
CA THR A 314 6.20 -11.26 13.16
C THR A 314 5.16 -10.35 12.48
N ARG A 315 5.00 -9.12 12.94
CA ARG A 315 4.08 -8.15 12.34
C ARG A 315 4.54 -7.69 10.95
N CYS A 316 5.84 -7.48 10.74
CA CYS A 316 6.39 -7.21 9.42
C CYS A 316 6.11 -8.36 8.44
N LEU A 317 6.28 -9.60 8.87
CA LEU A 317 6.00 -10.79 8.07
C LEU A 317 4.50 -10.92 7.76
N LEU A 318 3.61 -10.66 8.73
CA LEU A 318 2.17 -10.58 8.50
C LEU A 318 1.83 -9.48 7.49
N ALA A 319 2.41 -8.29 7.64
CA ALA A 319 2.21 -7.18 6.70
C ALA A 319 2.58 -7.57 5.27
N ARG A 320 3.72 -8.24 5.06
CA ARG A 320 4.12 -8.76 3.74
C ARG A 320 3.07 -9.73 3.18
N ARG A 321 2.58 -10.68 3.98
CA ARG A 321 1.56 -11.64 3.55
C ARG A 321 0.24 -10.98 3.20
N MET A 322 -0.14 -9.90 3.91
CA MET A 322 -1.31 -9.10 3.57
C MET A 322 -1.15 -8.39 2.22
N LEU A 323 0.02 -7.77 1.98
CA LEU A 323 0.33 -7.13 0.69
C LEU A 323 0.34 -8.15 -0.45
N GLU A 324 0.89 -9.33 -0.24
CA GLU A 324 0.92 -10.46 -1.19
C GLU A 324 -0.49 -10.90 -1.61
N ARG A 325 -1.47 -10.79 -0.69
CA ARG A 325 -2.89 -11.07 -0.91
C ARG A 325 -3.67 -9.87 -1.45
N GLY A 326 -3.01 -8.79 -1.82
CA GLY A 326 -3.64 -7.63 -2.45
C GLY A 326 -4.31 -6.66 -1.49
N VAL A 327 -3.98 -6.68 -0.19
CA VAL A 327 -4.41 -5.64 0.74
C VAL A 327 -3.82 -4.31 0.29
N ARG A 328 -4.66 -3.30 0.14
CA ARG A 328 -4.31 -2.00 -0.43
C ARG A 328 -3.46 -1.13 0.51
N PHE A 329 -3.83 -1.11 1.78
CA PHE A 329 -3.17 -0.28 2.78
C PHE A 329 -2.92 -1.09 4.05
N VAL A 330 -1.65 -1.23 4.44
CA VAL A 330 -1.24 -1.88 5.68
C VAL A 330 -0.51 -0.86 6.53
N GLN A 331 -1.00 -0.61 7.73
CA GLN A 331 -0.37 0.28 8.70
C GLN A 331 0.10 -0.51 9.91
N LEU A 332 1.40 -0.44 10.19
CA LEU A 332 2.06 -1.14 11.26
C LEU A 332 2.65 -0.12 12.24
N TYR A 333 2.17 -0.13 13.48
CA TYR A 333 2.64 0.76 14.54
C TYR A 333 3.79 0.11 15.32
N SER A 334 4.84 0.88 15.59
CA SER A 334 5.93 0.53 16.49
C SER A 334 6.03 1.58 17.60
N GLY A 335 5.92 1.15 18.82
CA GLY A 335 5.98 1.99 20.02
C GLY A 335 4.87 1.63 20.97
N ASP A 336 5.21 1.37 22.23
CA ASP A 336 4.25 1.26 23.33
C ASP A 336 3.67 2.65 23.66
N THR A 337 3.04 2.80 24.82
CA THR A 337 2.48 4.10 25.26
C THR A 337 3.51 5.23 25.26
N GLY A 338 4.79 4.95 25.49
CA GLY A 338 5.91 5.89 25.38
C GLY A 338 6.59 5.83 24.02
N GLY A 339 6.85 4.64 23.53
CA GLY A 339 7.47 4.41 22.21
C GLY A 339 8.81 5.13 22.06
N TRP A 340 8.93 5.82 20.93
CA TRP A 340 10.09 6.62 20.57
C TRP A 340 10.17 7.97 21.31
N ASP A 341 9.27 8.22 22.29
CA ASP A 341 9.15 9.45 23.07
C ASP A 341 10.30 9.61 24.08
N ALA A 342 11.46 10.06 23.62
CA ALA A 342 12.72 10.08 24.37
C ALA A 342 12.96 11.40 25.12
N HIS A 343 12.10 11.74 26.10
CA HIS A 343 12.29 12.91 26.99
C HIS A 343 13.51 12.79 27.91
N LYS A 344 14.03 11.58 28.09
CA LYS A 344 15.25 11.27 28.84
C LYS A 344 15.94 10.08 28.17
N GLY A 345 17.30 10.12 28.11
CA GLY A 345 18.09 8.99 27.65
C GLY A 345 17.81 8.62 26.17
N VAL A 346 17.90 9.56 25.23
CA VAL A 346 17.64 9.30 23.81
C VAL A 346 18.51 8.17 23.26
N LEU A 347 19.76 8.03 23.74
CA LEU A 347 20.64 6.94 23.36
C LEU A 347 20.04 5.56 23.69
N GLN A 348 19.59 5.36 24.93
CA GLN A 348 19.00 4.10 25.38
C GLN A 348 17.67 3.82 24.68
N ASN A 349 16.82 4.84 24.55
CA ASN A 349 15.53 4.74 23.89
C ASN A 349 15.73 4.28 22.43
N HIS A 350 16.57 4.99 21.65
CA HIS A 350 16.79 4.67 20.25
C HIS A 350 17.56 3.36 20.06
N THR A 351 18.49 2.99 20.98
CA THR A 351 19.11 1.65 20.97
C THR A 351 18.05 0.55 21.08
N THR A 352 17.08 0.73 21.99
CA THR A 352 16.00 -0.24 22.18
C THR A 352 15.09 -0.34 20.97
N TRP A 353 14.59 0.80 20.47
CA TRP A 353 13.60 0.78 19.39
C TRP A 353 14.21 0.43 18.03
N CYS A 354 15.39 0.93 17.71
CA CYS A 354 16.13 0.51 16.53
C CYS A 354 16.51 -0.97 16.60
N GLY A 355 16.97 -1.46 17.75
CA GLY A 355 17.28 -2.88 17.96
C GLY A 355 16.09 -3.81 17.69
N ARG A 356 14.86 -3.34 17.97
CA ARG A 356 13.62 -4.09 17.68
C ARG A 356 13.18 -4.05 16.23
N THR A 357 13.45 -2.94 15.52
CA THR A 357 12.80 -2.63 14.22
C THR A 357 13.73 -2.73 13.03
N ASP A 358 15.02 -2.43 13.18
CA ASP A 358 15.95 -2.27 12.06
C ASP A 358 16.13 -3.56 11.23
N LEU A 359 16.44 -4.70 11.89
CA LEU A 359 16.57 -5.99 11.20
C LEU A 359 15.26 -6.44 10.54
N PRO A 360 14.10 -6.43 11.23
CA PRO A 360 12.83 -6.80 10.62
C PRO A 360 12.45 -5.95 9.39
N ILE A 361 12.70 -4.63 9.42
CA ILE A 361 12.40 -3.74 8.30
C ILE A 361 13.32 -4.04 7.12
N ALA A 362 14.61 -4.21 7.35
CA ALA A 362 15.56 -4.59 6.30
C ALA A 362 15.20 -5.96 5.68
N GLY A 363 14.78 -6.91 6.51
CA GLY A 363 14.29 -8.21 6.07
C GLY A 363 13.03 -8.08 5.20
N LEU A 364 12.09 -7.24 5.61
CA LEU A 364 10.87 -6.94 4.86
C LEU A 364 11.21 -6.34 3.48
N PHE A 365 12.15 -5.39 3.40
CA PHE A 365 12.59 -4.81 2.12
C PHE A 365 13.18 -5.87 1.18
N SER A 366 14.05 -6.72 1.72
CA SER A 366 14.66 -7.82 0.97
C SER A 366 13.61 -8.82 0.46
N ASP A 367 12.63 -9.18 1.28
CA ASP A 367 11.57 -10.14 0.91
C ASP A 367 10.59 -9.55 -0.11
N LEU A 368 10.21 -8.28 0.02
CA LEU A 368 9.38 -7.59 -0.98
C LEU A 368 10.06 -7.56 -2.35
N LYS A 369 11.38 -7.30 -2.39
CA LYS A 369 12.18 -7.35 -3.63
C LYS A 369 12.23 -8.76 -4.22
N ALA A 370 12.53 -9.76 -3.40
CA ALA A 370 12.64 -11.15 -3.83
C ALA A 370 11.31 -11.70 -4.40
N ARG A 371 10.18 -11.15 -3.96
CA ARG A 371 8.83 -11.56 -4.40
C ARG A 371 8.25 -10.70 -5.52
N GLY A 372 8.98 -9.69 -6.00
CA GLY A 372 8.48 -8.78 -7.04
C GLY A 372 7.35 -7.85 -6.56
N LEU A 373 7.23 -7.64 -5.25
CA LEU A 373 6.23 -6.74 -4.65
C LEU A 373 6.75 -5.31 -4.46
N TRP A 374 8.06 -5.12 -4.56
CA TRP A 374 8.74 -3.86 -4.29
C TRP A 374 8.26 -2.73 -5.20
N GLU A 375 8.18 -3.01 -6.50
CA GLU A 375 7.82 -2.00 -7.52
C GLU A 375 6.39 -1.49 -7.39
N ASP A 376 5.50 -2.32 -6.86
CA ASP A 376 4.07 -2.01 -6.69
C ASP A 376 3.73 -1.50 -5.27
N THR A 377 4.73 -1.39 -4.36
CA THR A 377 4.49 -1.03 -2.96
C THR A 377 5.20 0.28 -2.61
N LEU A 378 4.44 1.27 -2.14
CA LEU A 378 4.97 2.45 -1.47
C LEU A 378 5.18 2.12 0.01
N ILE A 379 6.40 2.27 0.51
CA ILE A 379 6.74 2.07 1.92
C ILE A 379 7.03 3.42 2.54
N ILE A 380 6.43 3.69 3.70
CA ILE A 380 6.58 4.92 4.46
C ILE A 380 7.09 4.55 5.86
N TRP A 381 8.18 5.15 6.31
CA TRP A 381 8.71 5.03 7.66
C TRP A 381 8.77 6.42 8.29
N GLY A 382 8.20 6.59 9.46
CA GLY A 382 8.23 7.86 10.18
C GLY A 382 7.27 7.88 11.34
N GLY A 383 7.35 8.90 12.17
CA GLY A 383 6.44 9.16 13.28
C GLY A 383 5.68 10.47 13.09
N GLU A 384 5.00 10.89 14.15
CA GLU A 384 4.13 12.06 14.15
C GLU A 384 4.87 13.41 14.16
N PHE A 385 6.14 13.44 14.58
CA PHE A 385 7.05 14.60 14.58
C PHE A 385 8.48 14.15 14.88
N GLY A 386 9.43 15.09 14.93
CA GLY A 386 10.81 14.90 15.34
C GLY A 386 11.11 15.32 16.77
N ARG A 387 12.38 15.64 17.03
CA ARG A 387 12.86 16.02 18.36
C ARG A 387 13.65 17.31 18.33
N MET A 388 13.58 18.08 19.43
CA MET A 388 14.33 19.33 19.60
C MET A 388 15.83 19.10 19.69
N PRO A 389 16.65 20.03 19.14
CA PRO A 389 18.10 19.98 19.33
C PRO A 389 18.53 20.30 20.76
N MET A 390 17.73 21.03 21.54
CA MET A 390 18.00 21.30 22.94
C MET A 390 17.80 20.05 23.80
N SER A 391 18.68 19.88 24.78
CA SER A 391 18.57 18.76 25.72
C SER A 391 17.38 18.90 26.64
N GLU A 392 16.68 17.81 26.88
CA GLU A 392 15.73 17.67 27.97
C GLU A 392 16.30 16.72 29.03
N GLN A 393 16.28 17.11 30.27
CA GLN A 393 16.88 16.37 31.39
C GLN A 393 18.34 15.93 31.12
N GLY A 394 19.09 16.73 30.36
CA GLY A 394 20.50 16.51 30.05
C GLY A 394 20.79 15.42 28.99
N SER A 395 19.85 14.53 28.70
CA SER A 395 20.09 13.35 27.84
C SER A 395 18.93 12.97 26.93
N GLY A 396 17.80 13.66 27.01
CA GLY A 396 16.62 13.50 26.18
C GLY A 396 16.38 14.70 25.29
N ARG A 397 15.28 14.67 24.53
CA ARG A 397 14.87 15.73 23.61
C ARG A 397 13.35 15.94 23.69
N ASP A 398 12.90 17.20 23.70
CA ASP A 398 11.49 17.56 23.62
C ASP A 398 10.92 17.37 22.20
N HIS A 399 9.63 17.52 22.02
CA HIS A 399 8.93 17.38 20.75
C HIS A 399 9.27 18.49 19.75
N ASN A 400 9.49 18.14 18.49
CA ASN A 400 9.74 19.09 17.41
C ASN A 400 8.87 18.81 16.19
N PRO A 401 7.77 19.53 15.98
CA PRO A 401 6.95 19.41 14.79
C PRO A 401 7.46 20.25 13.61
N TRP A 402 8.38 21.19 13.84
CA TRP A 402 8.82 22.16 12.80
C TRP A 402 9.93 21.64 11.90
N GLY A 403 10.56 20.53 12.25
CA GLY A 403 11.59 19.89 11.45
C GLY A 403 11.73 18.42 11.85
N TYR A 404 11.48 17.49 10.90
CA TYR A 404 11.69 16.07 11.12
C TYR A 404 11.86 15.32 9.81
N SER A 405 12.19 14.03 9.89
CA SER A 405 12.40 13.20 8.72
C SER A 405 11.34 12.11 8.59
N VAL A 406 10.91 11.89 7.34
CA VAL A 406 10.13 10.74 6.91
C VAL A 406 10.92 10.03 5.81
N VAL A 407 10.97 8.70 5.85
CA VAL A 407 11.66 7.90 4.83
C VAL A 407 10.62 7.22 3.95
N LEU A 408 10.81 7.37 2.65
CA LEU A 408 10.03 6.68 1.62
C LEU A 408 10.89 5.65 0.92
N ALA A 409 10.27 4.54 0.49
CA ALA A 409 10.93 3.50 -0.28
C ALA A 409 9.93 2.77 -1.19
N GLY A 410 10.42 1.95 -2.12
CA GLY A 410 9.60 1.19 -3.07
C GLY A 410 9.65 1.77 -4.48
N GLY A 411 9.05 1.09 -5.45
CA GLY A 411 9.21 1.40 -6.88
C GLY A 411 8.70 2.77 -7.32
N ALA A 412 7.80 3.39 -6.57
CA ALA A 412 7.28 4.73 -6.88
C ALA A 412 8.25 5.87 -6.57
N VAL A 413 9.35 5.59 -5.84
CA VAL A 413 10.23 6.58 -5.23
C VAL A 413 11.64 6.50 -5.82
N LYS A 414 12.30 7.63 -6.02
CA LYS A 414 13.75 7.67 -6.31
C LYS A 414 14.51 7.29 -5.04
N GLY A 415 15.25 6.20 -5.09
CA GLY A 415 16.13 5.80 -4.00
C GLY A 415 17.48 6.52 -3.99
N GLY A 416 18.23 6.33 -2.89
CA GLY A 416 19.60 6.82 -2.72
C GLY A 416 19.70 8.33 -2.54
N MET A 417 18.67 9.00 -2.00
CA MET A 417 18.68 10.45 -1.89
C MET A 417 18.08 10.99 -0.59
N ALA A 418 18.52 12.20 -0.23
CA ALA A 418 17.83 13.04 0.73
C ALA A 418 17.16 14.21 -0.02
N TYR A 419 15.93 14.57 0.37
CA TYR A 419 15.18 15.70 -0.17
C TYR A 419 14.87 16.70 0.92
N GLY A 420 15.07 17.96 0.62
CA GLY A 420 14.92 19.05 1.56
C GLY A 420 15.98 19.05 2.67
N ALA A 421 15.93 20.02 3.53
CA ALA A 421 16.82 20.12 4.70
C ALA A 421 16.15 20.88 5.83
N THR A 422 16.49 20.51 7.05
CA THR A 422 16.30 21.37 8.22
C THR A 422 17.48 22.34 8.34
N ASP A 423 17.34 23.34 9.20
CA ASP A 423 18.40 24.27 9.54
C ASP A 423 19.67 23.57 10.09
N PRO A 424 20.81 24.29 10.27
CA PRO A 424 22.07 23.67 10.64
C PRO A 424 22.07 22.86 11.95
N ILE A 425 21.09 23.05 12.80
CA ILE A 425 20.95 22.30 14.08
C ILE A 425 19.75 21.35 14.13
N GLY A 426 18.95 21.27 13.04
CA GLY A 426 17.82 20.37 12.98
C GLY A 426 16.54 20.86 13.68
N LEU A 427 16.41 22.18 13.88
CA LEU A 427 15.29 22.76 14.59
C LEU A 427 14.06 22.97 13.71
N ARG A 428 14.24 23.51 12.50
CA ARG A 428 13.15 23.86 11.58
C ARG A 428 13.44 23.38 10.16
N ALA A 429 12.42 22.96 9.44
CA ALA A 429 12.50 22.78 8.00
C ALA A 429 12.86 24.11 7.34
N GLU A 430 13.88 24.13 6.48
CA GLU A 430 14.41 25.34 5.87
C GLU A 430 14.33 25.30 4.34
N HIS A 431 14.85 24.26 3.72
CA HIS A 431 14.88 24.10 2.28
C HIS A 431 13.91 23.01 1.81
N ASN A 432 13.19 23.30 0.71
CA ASN A 432 12.23 22.36 0.13
C ASN A 432 11.32 21.74 1.21
N LYS A 433 10.63 22.59 1.93
CA LYS A 433 9.77 22.21 3.05
C LYS A 433 8.67 21.29 2.58
N VAL A 434 8.38 20.26 3.37
CA VAL A 434 7.32 19.29 3.11
C VAL A 434 6.35 19.30 4.30
N HIS A 435 5.21 19.94 4.13
CA HIS A 435 4.14 19.87 5.11
C HIS A 435 3.48 18.48 5.11
N VAL A 436 2.81 18.10 6.17
CA VAL A 436 2.05 16.83 6.22
C VAL A 436 1.07 16.71 5.04
N HIS A 437 0.44 17.81 4.62
CA HIS A 437 -0.45 17.82 3.47
C HIS A 437 0.27 17.54 2.14
N ASP A 438 1.53 17.99 1.98
CA ASP A 438 2.35 17.72 0.80
C ASP A 438 2.74 16.23 0.75
N LEU A 439 3.06 15.66 1.91
CA LEU A 439 3.28 14.21 2.03
C LEU A 439 2.03 13.43 1.63
N HIS A 440 0.85 13.83 2.10
CA HIS A 440 -0.42 13.17 1.75
C HIS A 440 -0.75 13.33 0.26
N ALA A 441 -0.60 14.53 -0.31
CA ALA A 441 -0.77 14.78 -1.74
C ALA A 441 0.15 13.87 -2.57
N THR A 442 1.41 13.74 -2.12
CA THR A 442 2.42 12.91 -2.78
C THR A 442 2.09 11.41 -2.70
N ILE A 443 1.64 10.92 -1.54
CA ILE A 443 1.17 9.53 -1.37
C ILE A 443 0.01 9.24 -2.32
N LEU A 444 -1.02 10.09 -2.34
CA LEU A 444 -2.17 9.93 -3.22
C LEU A 444 -1.75 9.96 -4.70
N HIS A 445 -0.85 10.89 -5.06
CA HIS A 445 -0.32 10.97 -6.42
C HIS A 445 0.41 9.69 -6.85
N MET A 446 1.25 9.10 -5.99
CA MET A 446 1.92 7.83 -6.29
C MET A 446 0.93 6.68 -6.54
N LEU A 447 -0.25 6.74 -5.92
CA LEU A 447 -1.33 5.78 -6.11
C LEU A 447 -2.24 6.10 -7.31
N GLY A 448 -1.92 7.12 -8.10
CA GLY A 448 -2.73 7.55 -9.25
C GLY A 448 -3.96 8.37 -8.89
N ILE A 449 -4.00 8.92 -7.68
CA ILE A 449 -5.11 9.75 -7.19
C ILE A 449 -4.71 11.22 -7.23
N ASP A 450 -5.55 12.01 -7.86
CA ASP A 450 -5.51 13.46 -7.74
C ASP A 450 -6.17 13.85 -6.41
N HIS A 451 -5.40 14.41 -5.48
CA HIS A 451 -5.84 14.74 -4.14
C HIS A 451 -6.85 15.89 -4.10
N GLU A 452 -6.94 16.70 -5.17
CA GLU A 452 -7.92 17.78 -5.28
C GLU A 452 -9.25 17.28 -5.81
N ARG A 453 -9.24 16.24 -6.66
CA ARG A 453 -10.44 15.64 -7.25
C ARG A 453 -11.07 14.58 -6.35
N LEU A 454 -10.29 13.95 -5.47
CA LEU A 454 -10.83 12.98 -4.50
C LEU A 454 -11.47 13.72 -3.34
N THR A 455 -12.78 13.92 -3.42
CA THR A 455 -13.58 14.62 -2.40
C THR A 455 -14.69 13.74 -1.86
N ALA A 456 -15.19 14.10 -0.69
CA ALA A 456 -16.41 13.54 -0.09
C ALA A 456 -17.29 14.65 0.46
N LYS A 457 -18.60 14.54 0.26
CA LYS A 457 -19.57 15.51 0.80
C LYS A 457 -19.69 15.36 2.31
N HIS A 458 -19.46 16.45 3.04
CA HIS A 458 -19.64 16.51 4.48
C HIS A 458 -20.15 17.91 4.89
N HIS A 459 -21.30 17.97 5.55
CA HIS A 459 -21.96 19.24 5.92
C HIS A 459 -22.09 20.25 4.77
N GLY A 460 -22.38 19.75 3.56
CA GLY A 460 -22.55 20.58 2.36
C GLY A 460 -21.25 20.95 1.63
N ASN A 461 -20.08 20.70 2.21
CA ASN A 461 -18.78 20.97 1.61
C ASN A 461 -18.20 19.74 0.91
N ASP A 462 -17.36 19.97 -0.09
CA ASP A 462 -16.50 18.96 -0.69
C ASP A 462 -15.18 18.89 0.11
N GLU A 463 -15.14 17.96 1.06
CA GLU A 463 -13.96 17.74 1.91
C GLU A 463 -12.93 16.85 1.21
N ARG A 464 -11.64 17.10 1.44
CA ARG A 464 -10.52 16.30 0.94
C ARG A 464 -9.47 16.07 2.02
N LEU A 465 -8.59 15.06 1.86
CA LEU A 465 -7.55 14.71 2.82
C LEU A 465 -6.60 15.88 3.12
N THR A 466 -6.25 16.65 2.10
CA THR A 466 -5.28 17.76 2.17
C THR A 466 -5.91 19.11 2.54
N ASN A 467 -7.16 19.15 2.94
CA ASN A 467 -7.91 20.37 3.18
C ASN A 467 -7.81 21.35 1.98
N VAL A 468 -7.22 22.54 2.19
CA VAL A 468 -7.07 23.60 1.16
C VAL A 468 -5.63 23.68 0.63
N SER A 469 -4.73 22.79 1.02
CA SER A 469 -3.30 22.81 0.71
C SER A 469 -2.81 21.47 0.15
N GLY A 470 -1.51 21.29 0.06
CA GLY A 470 -0.85 20.06 -0.36
C GLY A 470 -0.29 20.16 -1.77
N ASP A 471 1.03 20.22 -1.86
CA ASP A 471 1.79 20.19 -3.10
C ASP A 471 2.43 18.80 -3.29
N VAL A 472 2.33 18.25 -4.50
CA VAL A 472 3.00 16.98 -4.81
C VAL A 472 4.50 17.21 -4.94
N VAL A 473 5.31 16.53 -4.14
CA VAL A 473 6.77 16.54 -4.19
C VAL A 473 7.25 15.73 -5.38
N LYS A 474 7.29 16.32 -6.58
CA LYS A 474 7.55 15.62 -7.85
C LYS A 474 9.00 15.15 -7.99
N GLU A 475 9.93 15.82 -7.34
CA GLU A 475 11.37 15.57 -7.42
C GLU A 475 11.77 14.20 -6.89
N ILE A 476 11.00 13.64 -5.96
CA ILE A 476 11.24 12.33 -5.36
C ILE A 476 10.58 11.18 -6.13
N LEU A 477 9.76 11.46 -7.15
CA LEU A 477 9.06 10.42 -7.91
C LEU A 477 10.05 9.69 -8.84
N SER A 478 10.01 8.36 -8.84
CA SER A 478 10.74 7.55 -9.82
C SER A 478 10.28 7.86 -11.25
N ARG A 479 11.13 7.62 -12.24
CA ARG A 479 10.72 7.71 -13.65
C ARG A 479 9.71 6.59 -13.93
N CYS A 480 8.60 6.92 -14.58
CA CYS A 480 7.63 5.92 -15.00
C CYS A 480 8.28 5.00 -16.05
N ALA A 481 8.32 3.68 -15.79
CA ALA A 481 8.90 2.70 -16.71
C ALA A 481 8.26 2.76 -18.11
N VAL A 482 6.99 3.08 -18.22
CA VAL A 482 6.27 3.25 -19.49
C VAL A 482 6.78 4.47 -20.26
N CYS A 483 7.07 5.59 -19.59
CA CYS A 483 7.66 6.77 -20.25
C CYS A 483 9.08 6.50 -20.75
N TRP A 484 9.85 5.67 -20.05
CA TRP A 484 11.22 5.33 -20.48
C TRP A 484 11.22 4.50 -21.76
N LEU A 485 10.33 3.52 -21.90
CA LEU A 485 10.15 2.74 -23.12
C LEU A 485 9.76 3.64 -24.31
N PHE A 486 8.85 4.60 -24.13
CA PHE A 486 8.47 5.55 -25.18
C PHE A 486 9.59 6.56 -25.51
N CYS A 487 10.34 7.05 -24.52
CA CYS A 487 11.48 7.94 -24.76
C CYS A 487 12.64 7.21 -25.44
N CYS A 488 12.95 5.97 -25.04
CA CYS A 488 13.98 5.17 -25.71
C CYS A 488 13.57 4.81 -27.14
N PHE A 489 12.28 4.52 -27.39
CA PHE A 489 11.79 4.24 -28.74
C PHE A 489 11.86 5.50 -29.62
N ARG A 490 11.56 6.67 -29.07
CA ARG A 490 11.65 7.96 -29.78
C ARG A 490 13.10 8.33 -30.08
N ALA A 491 14.00 8.18 -29.10
CA ALA A 491 15.44 8.42 -29.28
C ALA A 491 16.08 7.44 -30.28
N SER A 492 15.60 6.18 -30.36
CA SER A 492 16.07 5.20 -31.35
C SER A 492 15.56 5.50 -32.75
N VAL A 493 14.39 6.13 -32.90
CA VAL A 493 13.84 6.54 -34.21
C VAL A 493 14.52 7.82 -34.70
N ASP A 494 14.89 8.75 -33.80
CA ASP A 494 15.57 10.00 -34.14
C ASP A 494 17.08 9.81 -34.44
N SER A 495 17.66 8.67 -34.05
CA SER A 495 19.08 8.33 -34.30
C SER A 495 19.31 7.48 -35.55
N LEU A 496 18.29 7.17 -36.33
CA LEU A 496 18.48 6.56 -37.63
C LEU A 496 19.11 7.58 -38.58
N PRO A 497 20.26 7.26 -39.25
CA PRO A 497 20.88 8.18 -40.18
C PRO A 497 19.90 8.50 -41.32
N ARG A 498 19.65 9.79 -41.53
CA ARG A 498 18.89 10.26 -42.70
C ARG A 498 19.61 9.76 -43.95
N CYS A 499 19.07 8.74 -44.58
CA CYS A 499 19.54 8.32 -45.90
C CYS A 499 19.50 9.54 -46.86
N LEU A 500 20.64 9.77 -47.50
CA LEU A 500 20.86 10.80 -48.54
C LEU A 500 19.71 10.79 -49.57
N PRO A 501 19.29 11.95 -50.05
CA PRO A 501 18.29 12.02 -51.11
C PRO A 501 18.86 11.40 -52.40
N ILE A 502 18.29 10.30 -52.82
CA ILE A 502 18.54 9.74 -54.18
C ILE A 502 17.77 10.64 -55.15
N SER A 503 18.48 11.40 -55.95
CA SER A 503 17.93 12.15 -57.08
C SER A 503 17.56 11.16 -58.19
N ILE A 504 16.28 10.93 -58.36
CA ILE A 504 15.77 10.12 -59.50
C ILE A 504 15.39 11.10 -60.60
N GLY A 505 16.14 11.02 -61.71
CA GLY A 505 15.81 11.73 -62.97
C GLY A 505 14.48 11.22 -63.55
N PRO A 506 13.80 12.00 -64.39
CA PRO A 506 12.48 11.64 -64.92
C PRO A 506 12.59 10.49 -65.94
N GLY A 507 12.10 9.31 -65.60
CA GLY A 507 11.91 8.29 -66.65
C GLY A 507 12.05 6.81 -66.26
N ASN A 508 11.95 6.32 -65.06
CA ASN A 508 11.84 4.87 -64.88
C ASN A 508 10.90 4.51 -63.73
N ARG A 509 9.80 3.83 -64.03
CA ARG A 509 8.89 3.22 -63.06
C ARG A 509 9.48 1.88 -62.59
N LEU A 510 9.94 1.82 -61.36
CA LEU A 510 10.18 0.54 -60.69
C LEU A 510 8.90 0.09 -59.97
N ASN A 511 8.38 -1.03 -60.47
CA ASN A 511 7.20 -1.70 -59.93
C ASN A 511 7.69 -2.65 -58.80
N ILE A 512 7.50 -2.27 -57.52
CA ILE A 512 7.75 -3.16 -56.39
C ILE A 512 6.38 -3.58 -55.84
N PRO A 513 5.99 -4.85 -55.91
CA PRO A 513 4.73 -5.30 -55.33
C PRO A 513 4.85 -5.40 -53.81
N GLY A 514 4.00 -4.68 -53.12
CA GLY A 514 3.57 -4.99 -51.73
C GLY A 514 4.41 -4.48 -50.59
N PHE A 515 4.30 -3.17 -50.27
CA PHE A 515 4.37 -2.73 -48.88
C PHE A 515 3.76 -1.32 -48.71
N LEU A 516 2.85 -1.20 -47.68
CA LEU A 516 2.34 0.01 -47.04
C LEU A 516 1.24 0.82 -47.78
N ARG A 517 0.00 0.39 -47.55
CA ARG A 517 -1.09 1.36 -47.33
C ARG A 517 -1.16 1.68 -45.83
N LYS A 518 -1.20 2.95 -45.47
CA LYS A 518 -1.47 3.42 -44.10
C LYS A 518 -2.87 2.94 -43.70
N PRO A 519 -3.05 2.36 -42.51
CA PRO A 519 -4.39 2.11 -41.98
C PRO A 519 -4.93 3.37 -41.32
N ASP A 520 -6.14 3.75 -41.71
CA ASP A 520 -6.87 4.92 -41.19
C ASP A 520 -7.52 4.70 -39.80
N ASN A 521 -7.03 3.72 -38.99
CA ASN A 521 -7.63 3.46 -37.70
C ASN A 521 -6.58 3.04 -36.64
N PRO A 522 -6.40 3.78 -35.55
CA PRO A 522 -5.34 3.53 -34.54
C PRO A 522 -5.54 2.25 -33.72
N ILE A 523 -6.69 1.57 -33.81
CA ILE A 523 -6.96 0.34 -33.03
C ILE A 523 -6.33 -0.91 -33.67
N GLN A 524 -5.99 -0.89 -34.98
CA GLN A 524 -5.39 -2.05 -35.62
C GLN A 524 -3.86 -2.16 -35.47
N SER A 525 -3.18 -1.07 -35.11
CA SER A 525 -1.73 -1.08 -34.91
C SER A 525 -1.28 -1.82 -33.66
N THR A 526 -2.14 -1.90 -32.64
CA THR A 526 -1.82 -2.56 -31.36
C THR A 526 -1.86 -4.09 -31.44
N ARG A 527 -2.64 -4.66 -32.36
CA ARG A 527 -2.70 -6.12 -32.57
C ARG A 527 -1.52 -6.69 -33.35
N LEU A 528 -0.86 -5.88 -34.18
CA LEU A 528 0.28 -6.32 -34.98
C LEU A 528 1.57 -6.38 -34.14
N LEU A 529 1.72 -5.50 -33.12
CA LEU A 529 2.87 -5.45 -32.22
C LEU A 529 2.94 -6.63 -31.24
N LEU A 530 1.80 -7.23 -30.89
CA LEU A 530 1.75 -8.41 -29.99
C LEU A 530 2.14 -9.73 -30.66
N ARG A 531 2.24 -9.78 -32.01
CA ARG A 531 2.67 -10.99 -32.75
C ARG A 531 4.18 -11.08 -32.97
N VAL A 532 4.92 -9.99 -32.84
CA VAL A 532 6.37 -9.94 -33.12
C VAL A 532 7.23 -10.25 -31.87
N LEU A 533 6.63 -10.22 -30.67
CA LEU A 533 7.33 -10.41 -29.39
C LEU A 533 7.14 -11.80 -28.73
N LYS A 534 6.92 -12.86 -29.51
CA LYS A 534 7.04 -14.23 -28.98
C LYS A 534 8.49 -14.70 -29.09
N PRO A 535 9.21 -14.95 -28.00
CA PRO A 535 10.56 -15.50 -28.04
C PRO A 535 10.51 -16.96 -28.55
N ARG A 536 11.32 -17.27 -29.55
CA ARG A 536 11.62 -18.66 -29.95
C ARG A 536 12.37 -19.34 -28.80
N ALA A 537 11.75 -20.33 -28.19
CA ALA A 537 12.40 -21.22 -27.24
C ALA A 537 13.44 -22.06 -27.99
N SER A 538 14.72 -21.76 -27.82
CA SER A 538 15.81 -22.63 -28.20
C SER A 538 16.02 -23.69 -27.11
N ARG A 539 15.84 -24.96 -27.49
CA ARG A 539 16.13 -26.13 -26.67
C ARG A 539 17.64 -26.21 -26.40
N TRP A 540 18.06 -26.03 -25.15
CA TRP A 540 19.38 -26.49 -24.68
C TRP A 540 19.20 -27.85 -24.01
N ARG A 541 19.85 -28.90 -24.57
CA ARG A 541 20.04 -30.21 -23.94
C ARG A 541 21.16 -30.08 -22.92
N LEU A 542 20.86 -30.34 -21.66
CA LEU A 542 21.88 -30.59 -20.64
C LEU A 542 22.22 -32.08 -20.64
N GLY A 543 23.47 -32.41 -20.93
CA GLY A 543 24.07 -33.72 -20.70
C GLY A 543 24.49 -33.89 -19.24
N PRO A 544 24.62 -35.13 -18.76
CA PRO A 544 24.89 -35.40 -17.34
C PRO A 544 26.38 -35.18 -17.03
N ILE A 545 26.69 -34.46 -15.96
CA ILE A 545 28.00 -34.46 -15.30
C ILE A 545 27.86 -35.22 -14.00
N ALA A 546 28.66 -36.30 -13.92
CA ALA A 546 28.81 -37.16 -12.77
C ALA A 546 29.64 -36.51 -11.64
N ALA A 547 29.37 -36.99 -10.46
CA ALA A 547 29.99 -36.81 -9.17
C ALA A 547 31.50 -36.42 -9.14
N LEU A 548 31.82 -35.39 -8.33
CA LEU A 548 32.79 -35.41 -7.26
C LEU A 548 32.44 -34.33 -6.25
#